data_1191e370e99ad8d158c564560b49a6a3
#
_entry.id   1191e370e99ad8d158c564560b49a6a3
#
_cell.length_a   1.000
_cell.length_b   1.000
_cell.length_c   1.000
_cell.angle_alpha   90.00
_cell.angle_beta   90.00
_cell.angle_gamma   90.00
#
_symmetry.space_group_name_H-M   'P 1'
#
loop_
_entity.id
_entity.type
_entity.pdbx_description
1 polymer ?
#
loop_
_entity_poly.entity_id
_entity_poly.type
_entity_poly.pdbx_seq_one_letter_code
_entity_poly.pdbx_strand_id
1 'polypeptide(L)'
;GAIERMAACYQISKSHLIEDGGMDQIDPVTKKPKGSTYMPAGAMPVVASSATVPLLTLGRVHAGALADEEEIAHRVEVPASVCAGHPRAFALEVEGDCMNRVIPEGSHVLVDPDRQPANGSIAVVETEDYRAVMRRWYKGSTKLMLSADSFEDYEDMIFGMDDVPVRVIGTVVWFQAANEME
;
A
#
# COMPACT_ATOMS: atom_id res chain seq x y z
N GLY A 1 -22.14 -40.40 14.32
CA GLY A 1 -22.82 -39.82 15.49
C GLY A 1 -22.46 -38.37 15.74
N ALA A 2 -22.95 -37.77 16.84
CA ALA A 2 -22.67 -36.38 17.19
C ALA A 2 -21.18 -36.08 17.34
N ILE A 3 -20.45 -36.96 18.02
CA ILE A 3 -18.99 -36.89 18.25
C ILE A 3 -18.22 -36.87 16.92
N GLU A 4 -18.67 -37.64 15.92
CA GLU A 4 -18.05 -37.68 14.61
C GLU A 4 -18.19 -36.36 13.87
N ARG A 5 -19.38 -35.76 13.95
CA ARG A 5 -19.63 -34.44 13.34
C ARG A 5 -18.85 -33.33 14.02
N MET A 6 -18.73 -33.39 15.37
CA MET A 6 -17.93 -32.45 16.13
C MET A 6 -16.44 -32.61 15.81
N ALA A 7 -15.91 -33.83 15.79
CA ALA A 7 -14.52 -34.10 15.46
C ALA A 7 -14.18 -33.60 14.03
N ALA A 8 -15.07 -33.84 13.08
CA ALA A 8 -14.91 -33.34 11.72
C ALA A 8 -14.97 -31.80 11.66
N CYS A 9 -15.88 -31.17 12.41
CA CYS A 9 -16.01 -29.71 12.46
C CYS A 9 -14.75 -29.03 13.01
N TYR A 10 -14.14 -29.62 14.05
CA TYR A 10 -12.92 -29.10 14.66
C TYR A 10 -11.63 -29.65 14.03
N GLN A 11 -11.75 -30.58 13.07
CA GLN A 11 -10.60 -31.23 12.42
C GLN A 11 -9.65 -31.93 13.41
N ILE A 12 -10.22 -32.54 14.45
CA ILE A 12 -9.51 -33.29 15.49
C ILE A 12 -9.97 -34.76 15.55
N SER A 13 -9.20 -35.63 16.19
CA SER A 13 -9.59 -37.02 16.38
C SER A 13 -10.76 -37.14 17.33
N LYS A 14 -11.55 -38.22 17.22
CA LYS A 14 -12.64 -38.52 18.17
C LYS A 14 -12.12 -38.73 19.59
N SER A 15 -10.93 -39.34 19.74
CA SER A 15 -10.28 -39.54 21.04
C SER A 15 -10.04 -38.22 21.75
N HIS A 16 -9.68 -37.18 21.02
CA HIS A 16 -9.43 -35.85 21.56
C HIS A 16 -10.67 -35.18 22.20
N LEU A 17 -11.87 -35.53 21.72
CA LEU A 17 -13.13 -35.04 22.29
C LEU A 17 -13.62 -35.87 23.50
N ILE A 18 -13.07 -37.08 23.69
CA ILE A 18 -13.53 -38.05 24.71
C ILE A 18 -12.62 -38.05 25.92
N GLU A 19 -11.35 -37.67 25.74
CA GLU A 19 -10.37 -37.61 26.82
C GLU A 19 -10.72 -36.50 27.82
N ASP A 20 -10.42 -36.73 29.12
CA ASP A 20 -10.61 -35.72 30.16
C ASP A 20 -9.82 -34.46 29.81
N GLY A 21 -10.50 -33.33 29.77
CA GLY A 21 -9.90 -32.02 29.36
C GLY A 21 -9.74 -31.83 27.85
N GLY A 22 -10.23 -32.73 27.01
CA GLY A 22 -10.09 -32.62 25.55
C GLY A 22 -10.67 -31.33 24.99
N MET A 23 -11.78 -30.85 25.56
CA MET A 23 -12.37 -29.54 25.15
C MET A 23 -11.58 -28.32 25.65
N ASP A 24 -10.81 -28.47 26.74
CA ASP A 24 -9.95 -27.41 27.28
C ASP A 24 -8.75 -27.11 26.37
N GLN A 25 -8.42 -28.07 25.50
CA GLN A 25 -7.35 -27.94 24.50
C GLN A 25 -7.83 -27.20 23.21
N ILE A 26 -9.12 -26.93 23.14
CA ILE A 26 -9.68 -26.16 22.00
C ILE A 26 -9.73 -24.68 22.37
N ASP A 27 -9.22 -23.86 21.47
CA ASP A 27 -9.32 -22.42 21.57
C ASP A 27 -10.80 -22.01 21.42
N PRO A 28 -11.39 -21.25 22.38
CA PRO A 28 -12.80 -20.90 22.36
C PRO A 28 -13.17 -19.95 21.22
N VAL A 29 -12.20 -19.19 20.70
CA VAL A 29 -12.40 -18.21 19.61
C VAL A 29 -12.23 -18.88 18.24
N THR A 30 -11.09 -19.52 18.01
CA THR A 30 -10.77 -20.13 16.72
C THR A 30 -11.43 -21.50 16.51
N LYS A 31 -11.96 -22.11 17.58
CA LYS A 31 -12.56 -23.46 17.60
C LYS A 31 -11.60 -24.56 17.15
N LYS A 32 -10.29 -24.38 17.39
CA LYS A 32 -9.21 -25.28 16.99
C LYS A 32 -8.35 -25.70 18.17
N PRO A 33 -7.55 -26.78 18.06
CA PRO A 33 -6.62 -27.16 19.11
C PRO A 33 -5.66 -26.03 19.46
N LYS A 34 -5.49 -25.73 20.75
CA LYS A 34 -4.53 -24.75 21.22
C LYS A 34 -3.13 -25.11 20.75
N GLY A 35 -2.40 -24.15 20.22
CA GLY A 35 -1.06 -24.37 19.66
C GLY A 35 -1.05 -24.99 18.26
N SER A 36 -2.21 -25.27 17.66
CA SER A 36 -2.31 -25.68 16.27
C SER A 36 -2.15 -24.46 15.35
N THR A 37 -1.06 -24.42 14.63
CA THR A 37 -0.90 -23.47 13.52
C THR A 37 -1.77 -23.95 12.35
N TYR A 38 -3.05 -23.56 12.37
CA TYR A 38 -3.94 -23.88 11.26
C TYR A 38 -3.60 -23.05 10.04
N MET A 39 -3.22 -23.75 9.00
CA MET A 39 -3.09 -23.18 7.66
C MET A 39 -4.25 -23.73 6.81
N PRO A 40 -5.06 -22.87 6.17
CA PRO A 40 -6.05 -23.33 5.19
C PRO A 40 -5.38 -24.16 4.09
N ALA A 41 -6.14 -25.09 3.48
CA ALA A 41 -5.61 -25.86 2.36
C ALA A 41 -5.16 -24.91 1.23
N GLY A 42 -3.90 -25.03 0.83
CA GLY A 42 -3.28 -24.14 -0.17
C GLY A 42 -2.63 -22.87 0.40
N ALA A 43 -2.77 -22.58 1.69
CA ALA A 43 -2.01 -21.50 2.30
C ALA A 43 -0.53 -21.91 2.45
N MET A 44 0.36 -21.00 2.15
CA MET A 44 1.81 -21.15 2.32
C MET A 44 2.30 -20.23 3.44
N PRO A 45 3.32 -20.62 4.22
CA PRO A 45 3.95 -19.72 5.17
C PRO A 45 4.49 -18.48 4.46
N VAL A 46 4.31 -17.32 5.08
CA VAL A 46 4.90 -16.08 4.58
C VAL A 46 6.41 -16.15 4.76
N VAL A 47 7.14 -16.06 3.66
CA VAL A 47 8.59 -15.87 3.69
C VAL A 47 8.82 -14.37 3.68
N ALA A 48 9.36 -13.84 4.77
CA ALA A 48 9.71 -12.44 4.87
C ALA A 48 10.81 -12.11 3.85
N SER A 49 10.49 -11.27 2.87
CA SER A 49 11.44 -10.70 1.92
C SER A 49 11.04 -9.25 1.70
N SER A 50 11.75 -8.34 2.36
CA SER A 50 11.55 -6.91 2.24
C SER A 50 12.83 -6.20 1.81
N ALA A 51 12.68 -5.04 1.21
CA ALA A 51 13.75 -4.08 0.94
C ALA A 51 13.42 -2.79 1.67
N THR A 52 14.45 -2.09 2.16
CA THR A 52 14.28 -0.83 2.86
C THR A 52 14.47 0.31 1.88
N VAL A 53 13.48 1.19 1.76
CA VAL A 53 13.54 2.37 0.91
C VAL A 53 13.43 3.65 1.74
N PRO A 54 14.04 4.77 1.32
CA PRO A 54 13.89 6.05 2.00
C PRO A 54 12.43 6.52 1.93
N LEU A 55 11.90 7.00 3.06
CA LEU A 55 10.60 7.64 3.17
C LEU A 55 10.79 9.16 3.16
N LEU A 56 10.14 9.83 2.24
CA LEU A 56 10.16 11.27 2.07
C LEU A 56 8.79 11.88 2.40
N THR A 57 8.77 13.13 2.82
CA THR A 57 7.52 13.88 3.00
C THR A 57 7.17 14.61 1.70
N LEU A 58 5.92 14.56 1.26
CA LEU A 58 5.47 15.09 -0.03
C LEU A 58 5.80 16.58 -0.22
N GLY A 59 5.70 17.39 0.85
CA GLY A 59 6.00 18.82 0.82
C GLY A 59 7.48 19.17 0.66
N ARG A 60 8.40 18.21 0.74
CA ARG A 60 9.86 18.40 0.64
C ARG A 60 10.47 17.87 -0.65
N VAL A 61 9.68 17.27 -1.51
CA VAL A 61 10.16 16.73 -2.79
C VAL A 61 10.23 17.87 -3.80
N HIS A 62 11.38 18.53 -3.86
CA HIS A 62 11.70 19.44 -4.94
C HIS A 62 12.30 18.67 -6.11
N ALA A 63 11.78 18.94 -7.30
CA ALA A 63 12.27 18.30 -8.50
C ALA A 63 13.73 18.70 -8.77
N GLY A 64 14.66 17.76 -8.58
CA GLY A 64 16.07 17.89 -8.93
C GLY A 64 17.08 17.70 -7.81
N ALA A 65 16.66 17.69 -6.55
CA ALA A 65 17.50 17.28 -5.44
C ALA A 65 16.89 16.02 -4.80
N LEU A 66 17.60 14.91 -4.86
CA LEU A 66 17.40 13.87 -3.84
C LEU A 66 17.73 14.56 -2.51
N ALA A 67 16.83 14.43 -1.53
CA ALA A 67 17.08 14.95 -0.19
C ALA A 67 18.48 14.52 0.27
N ASP A 68 19.23 15.42 0.83
CA ASP A 68 20.53 15.09 1.44
C ASP A 68 20.32 13.96 2.46
N GLU A 69 21.29 13.05 2.57
CA GLU A 69 21.18 11.87 3.45
C GLU A 69 20.80 12.21 4.91
N GLU A 70 21.07 13.43 5.35
CA GLU A 70 20.71 13.95 6.67
C GLU A 70 19.20 14.27 6.82
N GLU A 71 18.44 14.41 5.71
CA GLU A 71 16.99 14.66 5.73
C GLU A 71 16.16 13.38 5.68
N ILE A 72 16.78 12.21 5.43
CA ILE A 72 16.08 10.92 5.41
C ILE A 72 15.91 10.42 6.85
N ALA A 73 14.93 10.99 7.56
CA ALA A 73 14.69 10.66 8.97
C ALA A 73 14.12 9.24 9.16
N HIS A 74 13.42 8.69 8.15
CA HIS A 74 12.73 7.41 8.25
C HIS A 74 12.96 6.54 7.01
N ARG A 75 12.85 5.22 7.22
CA ARG A 75 12.88 4.22 6.16
C ARG A 75 11.66 3.31 6.31
N VAL A 76 11.11 2.88 5.20
CA VAL A 76 9.95 1.98 5.15
C VAL A 76 10.34 0.67 4.50
N GLU A 77 9.81 -0.43 5.02
CA GLU A 77 9.96 -1.74 4.41
C GLU A 77 8.93 -1.93 3.30
N VAL A 78 9.41 -2.36 2.14
CA VAL A 78 8.60 -2.63 0.94
C VAL A 78 8.93 -4.04 0.46
N PRO A 79 7.99 -4.81 -0.10
CA PRO A 79 8.28 -6.12 -0.66
C PRO A 79 9.41 -6.04 -1.69
N ALA A 80 10.43 -6.89 -1.54
CA ALA A 80 11.61 -6.88 -2.41
C ALA A 80 11.23 -7.10 -3.89
N SER A 81 10.17 -7.86 -4.15
CA SER A 81 9.65 -8.08 -5.51
C SER A 81 9.14 -6.81 -6.17
N VAL A 82 8.59 -5.87 -5.40
CA VAL A 82 8.17 -4.55 -5.89
C VAL A 82 9.39 -3.71 -6.20
N CYS A 83 10.35 -3.64 -5.27
CA CYS A 83 11.57 -2.86 -5.46
C CYS A 83 12.42 -3.33 -6.64
N ALA A 84 12.45 -4.64 -6.93
CA ALA A 84 13.23 -5.20 -8.03
C ALA A 84 12.84 -4.65 -9.40
N GLY A 85 11.57 -4.29 -9.60
CA GLY A 85 11.06 -3.66 -10.82
C GLY A 85 11.29 -2.14 -10.89
N HIS A 86 11.68 -1.51 -9.79
CA HIS A 86 11.71 -0.05 -9.61
C HIS A 86 12.96 0.39 -8.83
N PRO A 87 14.17 0.25 -9.40
CA PRO A 87 15.43 0.39 -8.66
C PRO A 87 15.71 1.81 -8.13
N ARG A 88 15.07 2.84 -8.69
CA ARG A 88 15.19 4.22 -8.26
C ARG A 88 13.95 4.77 -7.56
N ALA A 89 12.98 3.88 -7.25
CA ALA A 89 11.78 4.28 -6.56
C ALA A 89 12.10 4.73 -5.12
N PHE A 90 11.31 5.66 -4.65
CA PHE A 90 11.33 6.15 -3.28
C PHE A 90 9.92 6.14 -2.69
N ALA A 91 9.81 6.12 -1.37
CA ALA A 91 8.53 6.15 -0.70
C ALA A 91 8.16 7.59 -0.30
N LEU A 92 6.85 7.89 -0.36
CA LEU A 92 6.26 9.11 0.17
C LEU A 92 5.16 8.74 1.15
N GLU A 93 5.05 9.51 2.24
CA GLU A 93 3.88 9.50 3.10
C GLU A 93 2.78 10.35 2.46
N VAL A 94 1.56 9.82 2.48
CA VAL A 94 0.39 10.49 1.90
C VAL A 94 -0.22 11.43 2.92
N GLU A 95 -0.19 12.73 2.62
CA GLU A 95 -0.86 13.77 3.36
C GLU A 95 -2.12 14.22 2.60
N GLY A 96 -3.24 14.31 3.32
CA GLY A 96 -4.53 14.73 2.78
C GLY A 96 -5.31 13.60 2.10
N ASP A 97 -6.52 13.93 1.69
CA ASP A 97 -7.58 12.98 1.34
C ASP A 97 -7.96 12.98 -0.16
N CYS A 98 -7.22 13.70 -0.99
CA CYS A 98 -7.52 13.87 -2.42
C CYS A 98 -7.51 12.57 -3.24
N MET A 99 -6.98 11.49 -2.69
CA MET A 99 -6.91 10.16 -3.31
C MET A 99 -7.51 9.06 -2.41
N ASN A 100 -8.30 9.42 -1.39
CA ASN A 100 -8.74 8.53 -0.32
C ASN A 100 -9.70 7.41 -0.74
N ARG A 101 -10.25 7.42 -1.96
CA ARG A 101 -10.97 6.26 -2.53
C ARG A 101 -10.04 5.12 -2.86
N VAL A 102 -8.77 5.38 -3.10
CA VAL A 102 -7.79 4.38 -3.55
C VAL A 102 -6.65 4.27 -2.57
N ILE A 103 -6.13 5.39 -2.09
CA ILE A 103 -4.98 5.46 -1.21
C ILE A 103 -5.37 6.32 0.00
N PRO A 104 -5.60 5.72 1.17
CA PRO A 104 -5.92 6.45 2.39
C PRO A 104 -4.81 7.39 2.82
N GLU A 105 -5.17 8.47 3.49
CA GLU A 105 -4.23 9.35 4.19
C GLU A 105 -3.36 8.56 5.18
N GLY A 106 -2.11 8.96 5.37
CA GLY A 106 -1.14 8.27 6.21
C GLY A 106 -0.54 7.01 5.57
N SER A 107 -0.99 6.59 4.38
CA SER A 107 -0.39 5.47 3.67
C SER A 107 1.01 5.84 3.14
N HIS A 108 1.85 4.83 2.94
CA HIS A 108 3.11 4.99 2.23
C HIS A 108 2.94 4.56 0.76
N VAL A 109 3.28 5.43 -0.18
CA VAL A 109 3.27 5.15 -1.61
C VAL A 109 4.70 4.99 -2.13
N LEU A 110 4.89 4.05 -3.06
CA LEU A 110 6.15 3.90 -3.78
C LEU A 110 6.04 4.63 -5.12
N VAL A 111 6.93 5.57 -5.36
CA VAL A 111 6.96 6.43 -6.55
C VAL A 111 8.17 6.07 -7.39
N ASP A 112 7.94 5.75 -8.65
CA ASP A 112 9.00 5.49 -9.62
C ASP A 112 9.21 6.73 -10.51
N PRO A 113 10.36 7.41 -10.38
CA PRO A 113 10.67 8.59 -11.17
C PRO A 113 10.98 8.29 -12.64
N ASP A 114 11.33 7.05 -12.96
CA ASP A 114 11.68 6.62 -14.32
C ASP A 114 10.43 6.26 -15.14
N ARG A 115 9.30 6.05 -14.46
CA ARG A 115 8.06 5.66 -15.11
C ARG A 115 7.22 6.86 -15.47
N GLN A 116 6.99 7.08 -16.75
CA GLN A 116 6.04 8.09 -17.22
C GLN A 116 4.60 7.65 -16.94
N PRO A 117 3.73 8.55 -16.42
CA PRO A 117 2.36 8.19 -16.14
C PRO A 117 1.56 7.96 -17.43
N ALA A 118 0.81 6.85 -17.46
CA ALA A 118 -0.21 6.60 -18.48
C ALA A 118 -1.57 7.18 -18.02
N ASN A 119 -2.51 7.32 -18.93
CA ASN A 119 -3.86 7.79 -18.59
C ASN A 119 -4.51 6.86 -17.55
N GLY A 120 -5.01 7.46 -16.48
CA GLY A 120 -5.55 6.76 -15.32
C GLY A 120 -4.53 6.37 -14.25
N SER A 121 -3.22 6.47 -14.53
CA SER A 121 -2.19 6.27 -13.50
C SER A 121 -2.26 7.35 -12.43
N ILE A 122 -1.83 7.02 -11.23
CA ILE A 122 -1.62 8.00 -10.17
C ILE A 122 -0.21 8.55 -10.32
N ALA A 123 -0.09 9.84 -10.49
CA ALA A 123 1.17 10.55 -10.63
C ALA A 123 1.39 11.50 -9.46
N VAL A 124 2.65 11.63 -9.05
CA VAL A 124 3.11 12.70 -8.20
C VAL A 124 3.69 13.77 -9.11
N VAL A 125 3.13 14.98 -9.02
CA VAL A 125 3.52 16.12 -9.85
C VAL A 125 3.83 17.32 -8.97
N GLU A 126 4.80 18.11 -9.37
CA GLU A 126 5.08 19.42 -8.79
C GLU A 126 4.35 20.49 -9.59
N THR A 127 3.63 21.36 -8.90
CA THR A 127 2.91 22.51 -9.47
C THR A 127 3.79 23.76 -9.43
N GLU A 128 3.33 24.86 -10.08
CA GLU A 128 4.06 26.14 -10.08
C GLU A 128 4.36 26.69 -8.68
N ASP A 129 3.52 26.37 -7.70
CA ASP A 129 3.70 26.77 -6.31
C ASP A 129 4.78 25.92 -5.58
N TYR A 130 5.54 25.11 -6.32
CA TYR A 130 6.51 24.15 -5.76
C TYR A 130 5.90 23.16 -4.76
N ARG A 131 4.60 22.89 -4.90
CA ARG A 131 3.92 21.86 -4.11
C ARG A 131 3.86 20.56 -4.88
N ALA A 132 4.22 19.48 -4.22
CA ALA A 132 3.98 18.16 -4.76
C ALA A 132 2.54 17.74 -4.46
N VAL A 133 1.81 17.32 -5.48
CA VAL A 133 0.44 16.82 -5.37
C VAL A 133 0.34 15.44 -6.02
N MET A 134 -0.52 14.59 -5.47
CA MET A 134 -0.81 13.28 -6.01
C MET A 134 -2.19 13.28 -6.64
N ARG A 135 -2.29 12.92 -7.94
CA ARG A 135 -3.53 12.96 -8.73
C ARG A 135 -3.57 11.85 -9.77
N ARG A 136 -4.75 11.53 -10.27
CA ARG A 136 -4.90 10.75 -11.49
C ARG A 136 -4.52 11.57 -12.70
N TRP A 137 -3.67 11.02 -13.53
CA TRP A 137 -3.13 11.64 -14.73
C TRP A 137 -3.95 11.28 -15.95
N TYR A 138 -4.41 12.29 -16.70
CA TYR A 138 -5.08 12.11 -17.97
C TYR A 138 -4.53 13.12 -18.99
N LYS A 139 -3.78 12.63 -19.97
CA LYS A 139 -3.16 13.44 -21.02
C LYS A 139 -3.85 13.18 -22.35
N GLY A 140 -4.50 14.21 -22.88
CA GLY A 140 -5.04 14.25 -24.24
C GLY A 140 -4.09 14.93 -25.22
N SER A 141 -4.57 15.18 -26.44
CA SER A 141 -3.80 15.89 -27.47
C SER A 141 -3.68 17.39 -27.21
N THR A 142 -4.64 17.98 -26.51
CA THR A 142 -4.72 19.46 -26.31
C THR A 142 -4.72 19.84 -24.83
N LYS A 143 -4.97 18.90 -23.93
CA LYS A 143 -5.11 19.17 -22.50
C LYS A 143 -4.48 18.07 -21.65
N LEU A 144 -3.94 18.49 -20.50
CA LEU A 144 -3.62 17.66 -19.38
C LEU A 144 -4.67 17.90 -18.29
N MET A 145 -5.22 16.82 -17.73
CA MET A 145 -6.11 16.86 -16.57
C MET A 145 -5.49 16.04 -15.43
N LEU A 146 -5.47 16.65 -14.26
CA LEU A 146 -5.08 16.02 -13.00
C LEU A 146 -6.32 15.95 -12.11
N SER A 147 -6.88 14.77 -11.93
CA SER A 147 -8.13 14.54 -11.24
C SER A 147 -7.90 13.93 -9.86
N ALA A 148 -8.66 14.35 -8.87
CA ALA A 148 -8.73 13.69 -7.58
C ALA A 148 -9.54 12.37 -7.69
N ASP A 149 -9.28 11.44 -6.77
CA ASP A 149 -10.08 10.23 -6.59
C ASP A 149 -10.42 10.12 -5.10
N SER A 150 -11.34 10.98 -4.69
CA SER A 150 -11.69 11.24 -3.30
C SER A 150 -13.19 11.05 -3.06
N PHE A 151 -13.56 10.81 -1.79
CA PHE A 151 -14.95 10.90 -1.33
C PHE A 151 -15.42 12.34 -1.18
N GLU A 152 -14.48 13.29 -1.04
CA GLU A 152 -14.74 14.71 -1.00
C GLU A 152 -14.69 15.32 -2.42
N ASP A 153 -15.36 16.46 -2.60
CA ASP A 153 -15.38 17.17 -3.86
C ASP A 153 -14.10 17.98 -4.07
N TYR A 154 -13.32 17.58 -5.05
CA TYR A 154 -12.11 18.29 -5.50
C TYR A 154 -12.28 18.71 -6.96
N GLU A 155 -11.91 19.94 -7.26
CA GLU A 155 -11.86 20.40 -8.64
C GLU A 155 -10.70 19.75 -9.41
N ASP A 156 -10.97 19.38 -10.67
CA ASP A 156 -9.94 18.91 -11.59
C ASP A 156 -9.01 20.05 -12.00
N MET A 157 -7.71 19.78 -11.98
CA MET A 157 -6.71 20.74 -12.48
C MET A 157 -6.52 20.49 -13.98
N ILE A 158 -6.90 21.46 -14.81
CA ILE A 158 -6.88 21.32 -16.28
C ILE A 158 -5.91 22.34 -16.86
N PHE A 159 -4.93 21.85 -17.63
CA PHE A 159 -3.90 22.66 -18.28
C PHE A 159 -3.94 22.49 -19.79
N GLY A 160 -3.69 23.58 -20.54
CA GLY A 160 -3.43 23.50 -21.97
C GLY A 160 -2.05 22.88 -22.23
N MET A 161 -1.89 22.16 -23.35
CA MET A 161 -0.61 21.52 -23.67
C MET A 161 0.53 22.48 -23.98
N ASP A 162 0.19 23.75 -24.39
CA ASP A 162 1.18 24.76 -24.70
C ASP A 162 1.76 25.46 -23.47
N ASP A 163 1.10 25.28 -22.32
CA ASP A 163 1.50 25.88 -21.05
C ASP A 163 1.15 24.90 -19.90
N VAL A 164 1.95 23.83 -19.77
CA VAL A 164 1.77 22.84 -18.72
C VAL A 164 2.71 23.18 -17.56
N PRO A 165 2.22 23.90 -16.53
CA PRO A 165 3.05 24.34 -15.41
C PRO A 165 3.26 23.23 -14.37
N VAL A 166 3.32 21.99 -14.82
CA VAL A 166 3.50 20.85 -13.92
C VAL A 166 4.69 20.00 -14.34
N ARG A 167 5.45 19.59 -13.38
CA ARG A 167 6.58 18.68 -13.55
C ARG A 167 6.24 17.34 -12.93
N VAL A 168 6.35 16.25 -13.71
CA VAL A 168 6.17 14.90 -13.21
C VAL A 168 7.37 14.52 -12.34
N ILE A 169 7.12 14.23 -11.07
CA ILE A 169 8.11 13.68 -10.13
C ILE A 169 8.23 12.17 -10.32
N GLY A 170 7.10 11.48 -10.53
CA GLY A 170 7.07 10.05 -10.80
C GLY A 170 5.65 9.48 -10.81
N THR A 171 5.57 8.20 -11.09
CA THR A 171 4.32 7.44 -11.09
C THR A 171 4.23 6.57 -9.83
N VAL A 172 3.09 6.60 -9.16
CA VAL A 172 2.82 5.68 -8.04
C VAL A 172 2.69 4.26 -8.59
N VAL A 173 3.52 3.36 -8.12
CA VAL A 173 3.57 1.95 -8.58
C VAL A 173 3.08 0.97 -7.53
N TRP A 174 3.02 1.39 -6.28
CA TRP A 174 2.56 0.56 -5.16
C TRP A 174 2.24 1.41 -3.94
N PHE A 175 1.43 0.90 -3.00
CA PHE A 175 1.20 1.53 -1.71
C PHE A 175 0.94 0.50 -0.61
N GLN A 176 1.10 0.92 0.63
CA GLN A 176 0.80 0.15 1.84
C GLN A 176 0.27 1.07 2.94
N ALA A 177 -0.46 0.49 3.90
CA ALA A 177 -0.79 1.19 5.13
C ALA A 177 0.48 1.47 5.93
N ALA A 178 0.52 2.61 6.63
CA ALA A 178 1.66 2.97 7.48
C ALA A 178 1.74 2.11 8.74
N ASN A 179 0.58 1.65 9.24
CA ASN A 179 0.46 0.88 10.48
C ASN A 179 -0.26 -0.44 10.24
N GLU A 180 0.03 -1.42 11.10
CA GLU A 180 -0.77 -2.63 11.17
C GLU A 180 -2.20 -2.30 11.65
N MET A 181 -3.17 -3.04 11.14
CA MET A 181 -4.55 -2.95 11.63
C MET A 181 -4.64 -3.74 12.94
N GLU A 182 -5.08 -3.07 14.01
CA GLU A 182 -5.36 -3.70 15.31
C GLU A 182 -6.68 -4.51 15.30
#